data_ca8d39768a73175d23a5795fe8d10751
#
_entry.id   ca8d39768a73175d23a5795fe8d10751
#
_cell.length_a   1.000
_cell.length_b   1.000
_cell.length_c   1.000
_cell.angle_alpha   90.00
_cell.angle_beta   90.00
_cell.angle_gamma   90.00
#
_symmetry.space_group_name_H-M   'P 1'
#
loop_
_entity.id
_entity.type
_entity.pdbx_description
1 polymer ?
#
loop_
_entity_poly.entity_id
_entity_poly.type
_entity_poly.pdbx_seq_one_letter_code
_entity_poly.pdbx_strand_id
1 'polypeptide(L)'
;PDFQHQLLADDDKFYSLTWELMLGARLLEAGYHLVPSRNDERPDLCLILEGKRIWIECCLPTGGDPSKPNSVTETVSDGEFHDVDHDKSVLRCTQSLSEKKRQHQRWIAKGVCKQDEPFLIALNGLNLTLGITNSSLPQILRALYATGDMYVIFDSKNPEYRESGYHFKPKIDKSEKTAISTSFFLENDNNHISGVLFSTDWIMRYSSSPQYCYVENIN
;
A
#
# COMPACT_ATOMS: atom_id res chain seq x y z
N PRO A 1 12.37 10.37 -22.21
CA PRO A 1 12.23 11.60 -21.43
C PRO A 1 13.22 11.52 -20.29
N ASP A 2 13.95 12.63 -20.07
CA ASP A 2 14.97 12.71 -19.07
C ASP A 2 14.31 12.57 -17.68
N PHE A 3 14.87 11.72 -16.81
CA PHE A 3 14.38 11.50 -15.44
C PHE A 3 14.23 12.82 -14.65
N GLN A 4 15.13 13.79 -14.88
CA GLN A 4 15.02 15.12 -14.31
C GLN A 4 13.76 15.87 -14.76
N HIS A 5 13.35 15.71 -16.01
CA HIS A 5 12.11 16.32 -16.52
C HIS A 5 10.87 15.67 -15.89
N GLN A 6 10.92 14.38 -15.57
CA GLN A 6 9.82 13.70 -14.91
C GLN A 6 9.68 14.12 -13.45
N LEU A 7 10.80 14.31 -12.74
CA LEU A 7 10.82 14.82 -11.36
C LEU A 7 10.22 16.22 -11.21
N LEU A 8 10.26 17.03 -12.26
CA LEU A 8 9.81 18.42 -12.22
C LEU A 8 8.41 18.61 -12.86
N ALA A 9 7.76 17.52 -13.28
CA ALA A 9 6.52 17.63 -14.06
C ALA A 9 5.31 18.03 -13.21
N ASP A 10 5.15 17.42 -12.04
CA ASP A 10 4.14 17.73 -11.04
C ASP A 10 4.53 17.09 -9.69
N ASP A 11 3.91 17.54 -8.60
CA ASP A 11 4.22 17.10 -7.25
C ASP A 11 3.92 15.60 -7.04
N ASP A 12 2.80 15.09 -7.56
CA ASP A 12 2.43 13.68 -7.41
C ASP A 12 3.47 12.77 -8.07
N LYS A 13 3.97 13.17 -9.24
CA LYS A 13 4.98 12.43 -9.96
C LYS A 13 6.33 12.51 -9.27
N PHE A 14 6.69 13.66 -8.72
CA PHE A 14 7.88 13.85 -7.90
C PHE A 14 7.88 12.88 -6.71
N TYR A 15 6.79 12.83 -5.94
CA TYR A 15 6.69 11.95 -4.77
C TYR A 15 6.71 10.47 -5.14
N SER A 16 6.05 10.08 -6.24
CA SER A 16 6.04 8.71 -6.72
C SER A 16 7.43 8.22 -7.10
N LEU A 17 8.17 9.01 -7.90
CA LEU A 17 9.54 8.69 -8.30
C LEU A 17 10.51 8.70 -7.12
N THR A 18 10.30 9.62 -6.16
CA THR A 18 11.12 9.67 -4.95
C THR A 18 10.91 8.42 -4.09
N TRP A 19 9.67 7.92 -4.00
CA TRP A 19 9.37 6.65 -3.32
C TRP A 19 10.12 5.47 -3.94
N GLU A 20 10.08 5.35 -5.26
CA GLU A 20 10.80 4.32 -6.03
C GLU A 20 12.31 4.37 -5.76
N LEU A 21 12.91 5.57 -5.88
CA LEU A 21 14.33 5.77 -5.62
C LEU A 21 14.73 5.43 -4.19
N MET A 22 13.94 5.85 -3.20
CA MET A 22 14.19 5.56 -1.80
C MET A 22 14.15 4.06 -1.51
N LEU A 23 13.12 3.38 -2.02
CA LEU A 23 13.02 1.94 -1.83
C LEU A 23 14.21 1.23 -2.49
N GLY A 24 14.56 1.61 -3.71
CA GLY A 24 15.74 1.09 -4.41
C GLY A 24 17.03 1.32 -3.62
N ALA A 25 17.25 2.53 -3.11
CA ALA A 25 18.41 2.85 -2.28
C ALA A 25 18.46 2.00 -1.00
N ARG A 26 17.33 1.83 -0.31
CA ARG A 26 17.24 1.00 0.90
C ARG A 26 17.53 -0.47 0.62
N LEU A 27 17.06 -1.01 -0.49
CA LEU A 27 17.36 -2.38 -0.89
C LEU A 27 18.85 -2.56 -1.18
N LEU A 28 19.49 -1.59 -1.84
CA LEU A 28 20.95 -1.59 -2.07
C LEU A 28 21.73 -1.48 -0.77
N GLU A 29 21.36 -0.58 0.15
CA GLU A 29 21.96 -0.45 1.47
C GLU A 29 21.85 -1.73 2.30
N ALA A 30 20.73 -2.45 2.16
CA ALA A 30 20.52 -3.76 2.78
C ALA A 30 21.31 -4.90 2.12
N GLY A 31 22.06 -4.61 1.06
CA GLY A 31 22.91 -5.57 0.37
C GLY A 31 22.22 -6.39 -0.72
N TYR A 32 20.99 -6.03 -1.11
CA TYR A 32 20.33 -6.70 -2.21
C TYR A 32 20.89 -6.26 -3.57
N HIS A 33 20.94 -7.19 -4.51
CA HIS A 33 21.37 -6.91 -5.87
C HIS A 33 20.17 -6.50 -6.75
N LEU A 34 20.14 -5.24 -7.17
CA LEU A 34 19.13 -4.73 -8.09
C LEU A 34 19.61 -4.87 -9.54
N VAL A 35 18.72 -5.36 -10.39
CA VAL A 35 18.94 -5.41 -11.84
C VAL A 35 18.51 -4.06 -12.42
N PRO A 36 19.41 -3.32 -13.09
CA PRO A 36 19.06 -2.06 -13.71
C PRO A 36 17.91 -2.24 -14.70
N SER A 37 16.83 -1.48 -14.51
CA SER A 37 15.77 -1.38 -15.49
C SER A 37 16.18 -0.37 -16.56
N ARG A 38 16.10 -0.76 -17.83
CA ARG A 38 16.40 0.13 -18.96
C ARG A 38 15.17 0.43 -19.80
N ASN A 39 13.98 0.04 -19.32
CA ASN A 39 12.80 0.09 -20.14
C ASN A 39 11.56 0.40 -19.29
N ASP A 40 10.79 1.41 -19.71
CA ASP A 40 9.54 1.86 -19.05
C ASP A 40 8.40 0.80 -19.14
N GLU A 41 8.64 -0.32 -19.80
CA GLU A 41 7.68 -1.41 -19.95
C GLU A 41 7.84 -2.53 -18.91
N ARG A 42 8.54 -2.27 -17.80
CA ARG A 42 8.79 -3.26 -16.73
C ARG A 42 8.32 -2.72 -15.38
N PRO A 43 8.21 -3.59 -14.35
CA PRO A 43 8.10 -3.13 -12.97
C PRO A 43 9.29 -2.25 -12.57
N ASP A 44 9.06 -1.35 -11.64
CA ASP A 44 10.01 -0.31 -11.21
C ASP A 44 11.34 -0.89 -10.73
N LEU A 45 11.30 -1.96 -9.94
CA LEU A 45 12.49 -2.60 -9.41
C LEU A 45 12.48 -4.11 -9.69
N CYS A 46 13.68 -4.64 -9.92
CA CYS A 46 13.93 -6.07 -9.99
C CYS A 46 15.13 -6.42 -9.13
N LEU A 47 14.96 -7.29 -8.15
CA LEU A 47 16.07 -7.81 -7.37
C LEU A 47 16.32 -9.29 -7.64
N ILE A 48 17.57 -9.71 -7.42
CA ILE A 48 17.95 -11.12 -7.47
C ILE A 48 18.18 -11.61 -6.03
N LEU A 49 17.42 -12.62 -5.64
CA LEU A 49 17.58 -13.31 -4.37
C LEU A 49 17.69 -14.80 -4.63
N GLU A 50 18.78 -15.42 -4.19
CA GLU A 50 19.05 -16.86 -4.38
C GLU A 50 18.90 -17.32 -5.85
N GLY A 51 19.32 -16.47 -6.79
CA GLY A 51 19.23 -16.74 -8.21
C GLY A 51 17.83 -16.56 -8.85
N LYS A 52 16.82 -16.17 -8.06
CA LYS A 52 15.47 -15.88 -8.54
C LYS A 52 15.26 -14.39 -8.70
N ARG A 53 14.51 -13.99 -9.71
CA ARG A 53 14.04 -12.62 -9.87
C ARG A 53 12.83 -12.39 -8.99
N ILE A 54 12.84 -11.27 -8.28
CA ILE A 54 11.70 -10.74 -7.53
C ILE A 54 11.41 -9.36 -8.11
N TRP A 55 10.20 -9.17 -8.55
CA TRP A 55 9.72 -7.93 -9.12
C TRP A 55 9.01 -7.08 -8.07
N ILE A 56 9.27 -5.78 -8.08
CA ILE A 56 8.63 -4.84 -7.17
C ILE A 56 8.08 -3.68 -7.98
N GLU A 57 6.82 -3.40 -7.78
CA GLU A 57 6.12 -2.26 -8.36
C GLU A 57 5.74 -1.28 -7.28
N CYS A 58 6.23 -0.07 -7.39
CA CYS A 58 6.00 1.00 -6.44
C CYS A 58 4.67 1.71 -6.74
N CYS A 59 3.99 2.17 -5.71
CA CYS A 59 2.85 3.06 -5.85
C CYS A 59 2.71 3.99 -4.65
N LEU A 60 2.29 5.21 -4.93
CA LEU A 60 1.98 6.23 -3.95
C LEU A 60 0.54 6.71 -4.24
N PRO A 61 -0.48 6.12 -3.60
CA PRO A 61 -1.86 6.54 -3.79
C PRO A 61 -2.03 8.01 -3.40
N THR A 62 -2.78 8.75 -4.22
CA THR A 62 -3.18 10.12 -3.88
C THR A 62 -4.51 10.15 -3.14
N GLY A 63 -4.82 11.25 -2.46
CA GLY A 63 -6.11 11.47 -1.81
C GLY A 63 -7.30 11.43 -2.79
N GLY A 64 -7.03 11.61 -4.08
CA GLY A 64 -8.02 11.64 -5.14
C GLY A 64 -8.53 13.06 -5.42
N ASP A 65 -9.55 13.15 -6.27
CA ASP A 65 -10.16 14.42 -6.65
C ASP A 65 -10.93 15.03 -5.45
N PRO A 66 -10.53 16.21 -4.91
CA PRO A 66 -11.16 16.83 -3.75
C PRO A 66 -12.66 17.14 -3.96
N SER A 67 -13.10 17.25 -5.21
CA SER A 67 -14.52 17.48 -5.54
C SER A 67 -15.40 16.23 -5.35
N LYS A 68 -14.79 15.06 -5.13
CA LYS A 68 -15.50 13.80 -4.99
C LYS A 68 -15.70 13.43 -3.51
N PRO A 69 -16.86 12.87 -3.14
CA PRO A 69 -17.20 12.55 -1.75
C PRO A 69 -16.29 11.48 -1.12
N ASN A 70 -15.62 10.68 -1.95
CA ASN A 70 -14.68 9.63 -1.53
C ASN A 70 -13.20 10.05 -1.63
N SER A 71 -12.91 11.34 -1.76
CA SER A 71 -11.55 11.84 -1.61
C SER A 71 -11.11 11.82 -0.14
N VAL A 72 -9.83 11.55 0.07
CA VAL A 72 -9.20 11.70 1.38
C VAL A 72 -8.93 13.19 1.59
N THR A 73 -9.47 13.75 2.65
CA THR A 73 -9.25 15.16 2.98
C THR A 73 -7.85 15.31 3.58
N GLU A 74 -7.11 16.32 3.14
CA GLU A 74 -5.86 16.69 3.78
C GLU A 74 -6.09 17.04 5.24
N THR A 75 -5.20 16.58 6.11
CA THR A 75 -5.25 16.93 7.53
C THR A 75 -4.88 18.40 7.69
N VAL A 76 -5.82 19.20 8.11
CA VAL A 76 -5.55 20.59 8.46
C VAL A 76 -4.99 20.61 9.89
N SER A 77 -3.79 21.17 10.06
CA SER A 77 -3.19 21.37 11.38
C SER A 77 -3.74 22.67 11.99
N ASP A 78 -4.98 22.64 12.44
CA ASP A 78 -5.67 23.77 13.09
C ASP A 78 -5.73 23.64 14.63
N GLY A 79 -5.18 22.54 15.16
CA GLY A 79 -5.20 22.24 16.60
C GLY A 79 -6.51 21.61 17.07
N GLU A 80 -7.44 21.31 16.18
CA GLU A 80 -8.69 20.65 16.49
C GLU A 80 -8.62 19.13 16.26
N PHE A 81 -9.57 18.40 16.85
CA PHE A 81 -9.72 16.96 16.62
C PHE A 81 -10.64 16.75 15.43
N HIS A 82 -10.13 16.05 14.41
CA HIS A 82 -10.90 15.69 13.24
C HIS A 82 -11.11 14.18 13.18
N ASP A 83 -12.32 13.79 12.82
CA ASP A 83 -12.62 12.38 12.54
C ASP A 83 -11.91 11.94 11.25
N VAL A 84 -11.22 10.80 11.35
CA VAL A 84 -10.51 10.22 10.23
C VAL A 84 -11.38 9.18 9.56
N ASP A 85 -11.76 9.45 8.32
CA ASP A 85 -12.49 8.48 7.50
C ASP A 85 -11.54 7.42 6.94
N HIS A 86 -11.34 6.37 7.73
CA HIS A 86 -10.48 5.25 7.35
C HIS A 86 -10.95 4.55 6.07
N ASP A 87 -12.24 4.50 5.80
CA ASP A 87 -12.81 3.83 4.64
C ASP A 87 -12.34 4.49 3.34
N LYS A 88 -12.23 5.82 3.30
CA LYS A 88 -11.70 6.53 2.14
C LYS A 88 -10.24 6.15 1.86
N SER A 89 -9.40 6.12 2.88
CA SER A 89 -8.00 5.69 2.73
C SER A 89 -7.90 4.25 2.25
N VAL A 90 -8.71 3.35 2.80
CA VAL A 90 -8.77 1.95 2.36
C VAL A 90 -9.24 1.82 0.91
N LEU A 91 -10.23 2.63 0.47
CA LEU A 91 -10.64 2.66 -0.93
C LEU A 91 -9.50 3.08 -1.88
N ARG A 92 -8.62 4.00 -1.48
CA ARG A 92 -7.43 4.37 -2.26
C ARG A 92 -6.43 3.23 -2.34
N CYS A 93 -6.16 2.57 -1.21
CA CYS A 93 -5.31 1.38 -1.20
C CYS A 93 -5.86 0.29 -2.12
N THR A 94 -7.14 -0.07 -2.02
CA THR A 94 -7.76 -1.12 -2.85
C THR A 94 -7.74 -0.77 -4.33
N GLN A 95 -7.92 0.50 -4.68
CA GLN A 95 -7.80 0.97 -6.07
C GLN A 95 -6.38 0.75 -6.59
N SER A 96 -5.36 1.19 -5.87
CA SER A 96 -3.95 1.02 -6.26
C SER A 96 -3.56 -0.45 -6.37
N LEU A 97 -3.94 -1.28 -5.41
CA LEU A 97 -3.72 -2.73 -5.46
C LEU A 97 -4.33 -3.35 -6.72
N SER A 98 -5.58 -2.98 -7.04
CA SER A 98 -6.30 -3.48 -8.21
C SER A 98 -5.66 -3.02 -9.54
N GLU A 99 -5.12 -1.80 -9.59
CA GLU A 99 -4.41 -1.28 -10.75
C GLU A 99 -3.08 -2.01 -10.96
N LYS A 100 -2.30 -2.20 -9.88
CA LYS A 100 -1.02 -2.92 -9.94
C LYS A 100 -1.21 -4.41 -10.25
N LYS A 101 -2.24 -5.05 -9.74
CA LYS A 101 -2.66 -6.40 -10.15
C LYS A 101 -2.87 -6.49 -11.67
N ARG A 102 -3.67 -5.58 -12.25
CA ARG A 102 -3.94 -5.56 -13.69
C ARG A 102 -2.68 -5.27 -14.52
N GLN A 103 -1.78 -4.45 -13.99
CA GLN A 103 -0.51 -4.14 -14.62
C GLN A 103 0.41 -5.37 -14.63
N HIS A 104 0.53 -6.10 -13.52
CA HIS A 104 1.28 -7.35 -13.44
C HIS A 104 0.75 -8.39 -14.43
N GLN A 105 -0.56 -8.58 -14.52
CA GLN A 105 -1.17 -9.50 -15.50
C GLN A 105 -0.79 -9.14 -16.94
N ARG A 106 -0.72 -7.84 -17.27
CA ARG A 106 -0.25 -7.38 -18.60
C ARG A 106 1.23 -7.70 -18.82
N TRP A 107 2.09 -7.58 -17.80
CA TRP A 107 3.49 -7.94 -17.92
C TRP A 107 3.70 -9.45 -18.08
N ILE A 108 2.93 -10.27 -17.39
CA ILE A 108 2.93 -11.72 -17.62
C ILE A 108 2.53 -12.02 -19.07
N ALA A 109 1.44 -11.44 -19.56
CA ALA A 109 0.96 -11.64 -20.92
C ALA A 109 1.98 -11.20 -21.99
N LYS A 110 2.79 -10.17 -21.71
CA LYS A 110 3.88 -9.68 -22.56
C LYS A 110 5.19 -10.48 -22.41
N GLY A 111 5.28 -11.42 -21.48
CA GLY A 111 6.50 -12.17 -21.16
C GLY A 111 7.60 -11.38 -20.45
N VAL A 112 7.26 -10.22 -19.86
CA VAL A 112 8.19 -9.40 -19.06
C VAL A 112 8.45 -10.05 -17.71
N CYS A 113 7.38 -10.46 -17.03
CA CYS A 113 7.42 -11.26 -15.80
C CYS A 113 6.96 -12.67 -16.11
N LYS A 114 7.51 -13.66 -15.42
CA LYS A 114 6.98 -15.02 -15.47
C LYS A 114 5.96 -15.21 -14.36
N GLN A 115 5.03 -16.15 -14.53
CA GLN A 115 3.99 -16.42 -13.57
C GLN A 115 4.50 -16.99 -12.24
N ASP A 116 5.66 -17.65 -12.27
CA ASP A 116 6.34 -18.24 -11.11
C ASP A 116 7.38 -17.32 -10.46
N GLU A 117 7.59 -16.11 -11.00
CA GLU A 117 8.46 -15.09 -10.39
C GLU A 117 7.67 -14.30 -9.33
N PRO A 118 8.20 -14.18 -8.10
CA PRO A 118 7.55 -13.38 -7.08
C PRO A 118 7.34 -11.92 -7.52
N PHE A 119 6.16 -11.39 -7.22
CA PHE A 119 5.80 -10.02 -7.50
C PHE A 119 5.27 -9.32 -6.24
N LEU A 120 5.90 -8.22 -5.87
CA LEU A 120 5.55 -7.41 -4.71
C LEU A 120 4.99 -6.06 -5.16
N ILE A 121 4.00 -5.56 -4.42
CA ILE A 121 3.52 -4.19 -4.55
C ILE A 121 4.07 -3.38 -3.38
N ALA A 122 4.87 -2.35 -3.66
CA ALA A 122 5.40 -1.44 -2.65
C ALA A 122 4.54 -0.19 -2.58
N LEU A 123 3.62 -0.15 -1.62
CA LEU A 123 2.66 0.91 -1.44
C LEU A 123 3.10 1.86 -0.32
N ASN A 124 3.25 3.15 -0.64
CA ASN A 124 3.44 4.18 0.37
C ASN A 124 2.12 4.96 0.57
N GLY A 125 1.56 4.85 1.76
CA GLY A 125 0.30 5.50 2.13
C GLY A 125 0.46 6.93 2.66
N LEU A 126 1.59 7.59 2.43
CA LEU A 126 1.88 8.92 2.96
C LEU A 126 0.77 9.94 2.69
N ASN A 127 0.28 10.01 1.45
CA ASN A 127 -0.79 10.93 1.06
C ASN A 127 -2.19 10.51 1.52
N LEU A 128 -2.31 9.29 2.10
CA LEU A 128 -3.59 8.79 2.61
C LEU A 128 -3.73 8.96 4.10
N THR A 129 -2.67 9.38 4.74
CA THR A 129 -2.69 9.41 6.12
C THR A 129 -2.51 10.41 6.79
N LEU A 130 -2.99 10.60 7.49
CA LEU A 130 -3.27 10.17 8.70
C LEU A 130 -2.28 9.31 9.41
N GLY A 131 -1.03 9.48 9.05
CA GLY A 131 0.11 8.84 9.67
C GLY A 131 0.24 9.00 11.19
N ILE A 132 -0.79 9.58 11.79
CA ILE A 132 -0.83 9.94 13.20
C ILE A 132 -1.85 9.10 13.96
N THR A 133 -2.52 8.18 13.30
CA THR A 133 -3.39 7.29 14.06
C THR A 133 -2.53 6.32 14.83
N ASN A 134 -2.52 6.44 16.15
CA ASN A 134 -2.02 5.44 17.10
C ASN A 134 -2.80 4.12 17.00
N SER A 135 -3.32 3.80 15.81
CA SER A 135 -3.94 2.52 15.59
C SER A 135 -2.81 1.49 15.51
N SER A 136 -2.87 0.52 16.38
CA SER A 136 -1.91 -0.59 16.45
C SER A 136 -1.84 -1.42 15.17
N LEU A 137 -2.74 -1.18 14.21
CA LEU A 137 -2.87 -1.96 12.99
C LEU A 137 -2.65 -1.08 11.76
N PRO A 138 -1.69 -1.44 10.87
CA PRO A 138 -1.50 -0.74 9.61
C PRO A 138 -2.78 -0.73 8.75
N GLN A 139 -3.11 0.44 8.19
CA GLN A 139 -4.31 0.64 7.35
C GLN A 139 -4.39 -0.35 6.17
N ILE A 140 -3.25 -0.73 5.63
CA ILE A 140 -3.18 -1.67 4.52
C ILE A 140 -3.83 -3.02 4.84
N LEU A 141 -3.77 -3.47 6.10
CA LEU A 141 -4.39 -4.74 6.51
C LEU A 141 -5.92 -4.73 6.36
N ARG A 142 -6.54 -3.55 6.44
CA ARG A 142 -7.96 -3.39 6.15
C ARG A 142 -8.28 -3.71 4.69
N ALA A 143 -7.41 -3.29 3.77
CA ALA A 143 -7.57 -3.56 2.34
C ALA A 143 -7.21 -4.99 1.94
N LEU A 144 -6.26 -5.62 2.64
CA LEU A 144 -5.75 -6.93 2.30
C LEU A 144 -6.56 -8.08 2.90
N TYR A 145 -6.98 -7.93 4.16
CA TYR A 145 -7.59 -9.01 4.95
C TYR A 145 -8.97 -8.66 5.53
N ALA A 146 -9.62 -7.63 5.02
CA ALA A 146 -10.93 -7.20 5.49
C ALA A 146 -10.97 -6.89 7.00
N THR A 147 -9.89 -6.43 7.57
CA THR A 147 -9.80 -6.11 8.99
C THR A 147 -10.53 -4.80 9.26
N GLY A 148 -11.62 -4.86 10.01
CA GLY A 148 -12.44 -3.72 10.40
C GLY A 148 -11.93 -3.05 11.68
N ASP A 149 -12.86 -2.43 12.42
CA ASP A 149 -12.54 -1.74 13.66
C ASP A 149 -12.28 -2.72 14.81
N MET A 150 -11.42 -2.30 15.73
CA MET A 150 -11.14 -3.06 16.93
C MET A 150 -12.37 -3.05 17.85
N TYR A 151 -12.66 -4.19 18.46
CA TYR A 151 -13.62 -4.28 19.54
C TYR A 151 -12.97 -4.79 20.83
N VAL A 152 -13.55 -4.40 21.95
CA VAL A 152 -13.19 -4.94 23.27
C VAL A 152 -14.47 -5.34 23.99
N ILE A 153 -14.53 -6.58 24.44
CA ILE A 153 -15.64 -7.11 25.23
C ILE A 153 -15.21 -7.13 26.70
N PHE A 154 -16.05 -6.58 27.54
CA PHE A 154 -15.90 -6.62 28.98
C PHE A 154 -16.99 -7.50 29.59
N ASP A 155 -16.63 -8.39 30.47
CA ASP A 155 -17.61 -9.12 31.26
C ASP A 155 -17.99 -8.28 32.50
N SER A 156 -19.27 -7.92 32.61
CA SER A 156 -19.77 -7.14 33.75
C SER A 156 -19.70 -7.90 35.09
N LYS A 157 -19.62 -9.24 35.04
CA LYS A 157 -19.51 -10.12 36.22
C LYS A 157 -18.07 -10.44 36.59
N ASN A 158 -17.15 -10.33 35.63
CA ASN A 158 -15.71 -10.51 35.82
C ASN A 158 -14.94 -9.34 35.19
N PRO A 159 -14.74 -8.23 35.92
CA PRO A 159 -14.09 -7.03 35.38
C PRO A 159 -12.66 -7.22 34.89
N GLU A 160 -12.01 -8.32 35.30
CA GLU A 160 -10.66 -8.68 34.83
C GLU A 160 -10.68 -9.37 33.45
N TYR A 161 -11.84 -9.89 33.06
CA TYR A 161 -11.98 -10.53 31.74
C TYR A 161 -12.10 -9.47 30.65
N ARG A 162 -11.18 -9.57 29.70
CA ARG A 162 -11.17 -8.72 28.49
C ARG A 162 -10.88 -9.60 27.29
N GLU A 163 -11.74 -9.53 26.32
CA GLU A 163 -11.52 -10.09 24.99
C GLU A 163 -11.45 -8.94 23.99
N SER A 164 -10.50 -8.98 23.09
CA SER A 164 -10.38 -7.98 22.02
C SER A 164 -10.12 -8.65 20.67
N GLY A 165 -10.57 -8.02 19.62
CA GLY A 165 -10.39 -8.49 18.26
C GLY A 165 -10.73 -7.40 17.25
N TYR A 166 -10.84 -7.80 16.00
CA TYR A 166 -11.22 -6.91 14.91
C TYR A 166 -12.47 -7.45 14.22
N HIS A 167 -13.37 -6.55 13.87
CA HIS A 167 -14.50 -6.90 13.03
C HIS A 167 -14.03 -7.34 11.65
N PHE A 168 -14.73 -8.28 11.05
CA PHE A 168 -14.53 -8.65 9.65
C PHE A 168 -15.38 -7.74 8.76
N LYS A 169 -14.73 -6.91 7.92
CA LYS A 169 -15.36 -5.93 7.05
C LYS A 169 -14.94 -6.16 5.59
N PRO A 170 -15.52 -7.15 4.90
CA PRO A 170 -15.05 -7.58 3.58
C PRO A 170 -15.41 -6.61 2.45
N LYS A 171 -16.22 -5.59 2.73
CA LYS A 171 -16.62 -4.59 1.74
C LYS A 171 -16.71 -3.20 2.37
N ILE A 172 -16.44 -2.21 1.55
CA ILE A 172 -16.64 -0.78 1.86
C ILE A 172 -17.45 -0.15 0.76
N ASP A 173 -18.42 0.69 1.12
CA ASP A 173 -19.25 1.40 0.17
C ASP A 173 -18.47 2.55 -0.46
N LYS A 174 -18.27 2.46 -1.77
CA LYS A 174 -17.73 3.56 -2.57
C LYS A 174 -18.81 4.59 -2.92
N SER A 175 -20.05 4.14 -3.04
CA SER A 175 -21.25 4.93 -3.27
C SER A 175 -22.47 4.10 -2.88
N GLU A 176 -23.66 4.71 -2.85
CA GLU A 176 -24.94 4.01 -2.56
C GLU A 176 -25.16 2.72 -3.38
N LYS A 177 -24.53 2.62 -4.56
CA LYS A 177 -24.74 1.51 -5.49
C LYS A 177 -23.51 0.62 -5.69
N THR A 178 -22.36 0.95 -5.11
CA THR A 178 -21.11 0.29 -5.41
C THR A 178 -20.32 0.02 -4.13
N ALA A 179 -20.18 -1.26 -3.80
CA ALA A 179 -19.28 -1.72 -2.75
C ALA A 179 -18.00 -2.28 -3.35
N ILE A 180 -16.88 -2.02 -2.70
CA ILE A 180 -15.53 -2.47 -3.09
C ILE A 180 -15.06 -3.52 -2.08
N SER A 181 -14.49 -4.62 -2.57
CA SER A 181 -13.90 -5.65 -1.74
C SER A 181 -12.65 -5.11 -1.01
N THR A 182 -12.51 -5.51 0.25
CA THR A 182 -11.37 -5.22 1.13
C THR A 182 -10.63 -6.50 1.53
N SER A 183 -10.84 -7.57 0.79
CA SER A 183 -10.29 -8.92 1.04
C SER A 183 -9.28 -9.32 -0.04
N PHE A 184 -8.37 -8.41 -0.40
CA PHE A 184 -7.48 -8.60 -1.55
C PHE A 184 -6.72 -9.92 -1.50
N PHE A 185 -6.11 -10.29 -0.37
CA PHE A 185 -5.39 -11.56 -0.21
C PHE A 185 -6.27 -12.76 0.15
N LEU A 186 -7.57 -12.55 0.39
CA LEU A 186 -8.51 -13.64 0.61
C LEU A 186 -9.20 -14.11 -0.70
N GLU A 187 -8.88 -13.44 -1.81
CA GLU A 187 -9.43 -13.76 -3.12
C GLU A 187 -8.42 -14.55 -3.95
N ASN A 188 -8.80 -15.73 -4.43
CA ASN A 188 -7.92 -16.63 -5.21
C ASN A 188 -7.31 -15.97 -6.46
N ASP A 189 -8.03 -14.99 -7.05
CA ASP A 189 -7.56 -14.27 -8.23
C ASP A 189 -6.31 -13.42 -7.99
N ASN A 190 -5.89 -13.25 -6.74
CA ASN A 190 -4.74 -12.44 -6.33
C ASN A 190 -3.51 -13.26 -5.98
N ASN A 191 -3.55 -14.59 -6.13
CA ASN A 191 -2.46 -15.50 -5.76
C ASN A 191 -1.14 -15.25 -6.50
N HIS A 192 -1.18 -14.53 -7.62
CA HIS A 192 0.01 -14.11 -8.38
C HIS A 192 0.71 -12.87 -7.80
N ILE A 193 0.14 -12.25 -6.77
CA ILE A 193 0.78 -11.17 -6.00
C ILE A 193 1.34 -11.79 -4.73
N SER A 194 2.66 -11.83 -4.59
CA SER A 194 3.34 -12.53 -3.51
C SER A 194 3.30 -11.77 -2.18
N GLY A 195 3.16 -10.45 -2.23
CA GLY A 195 3.09 -9.65 -1.00
C GLY A 195 2.97 -8.16 -1.25
N VAL A 196 2.78 -7.41 -0.16
CA VAL A 196 2.73 -5.95 -0.16
C VAL A 196 3.75 -5.41 0.85
N LEU A 197 4.66 -4.55 0.38
CA LEU A 197 5.48 -3.71 1.24
C LEU A 197 4.71 -2.43 1.51
N PHE A 198 4.45 -2.12 2.76
CA PHE A 198 3.69 -0.93 3.13
C PHE A 198 4.51 0.01 3.99
N SER A 199 4.47 1.30 3.66
CA SER A 199 5.06 2.37 4.46
C SER A 199 4.11 3.56 4.50
N THR A 200 4.20 4.36 5.56
CA THR A 200 3.59 5.68 5.67
C THR A 200 4.64 6.75 5.98
N ASP A 201 5.92 6.37 5.88
CA ASP A 201 7.00 7.28 6.19
C ASP A 201 7.08 8.41 5.17
N TRP A 202 7.38 9.58 5.70
CA TRP A 202 7.73 10.74 4.91
C TRP A 202 8.99 10.46 4.09
N ILE A 203 8.90 10.63 2.80
CA ILE A 203 9.92 10.28 1.81
C ILE A 203 11.30 10.89 2.16
N MET A 204 11.32 12.05 2.79
CA MET A 204 12.55 12.78 3.13
C MET A 204 13.01 12.58 4.60
N ARG A 205 12.30 11.82 5.40
CA ARG A 205 12.73 11.51 6.77
C ARG A 205 13.76 10.39 6.75
N TYR A 206 15.00 10.74 6.99
CA TYR A 206 16.03 9.78 7.33
C TYR A 206 15.77 9.28 8.76
N SER A 207 14.92 8.28 8.90
CA SER A 207 14.74 7.59 10.17
C SER A 207 15.75 6.48 10.30
N SER A 208 16.46 6.43 11.43
CA SER A 208 17.37 5.32 11.78
C SER A 208 16.62 3.98 11.93
N SER A 209 15.31 4.02 11.96
CA SER A 209 14.42 2.85 12.04
C SER A 209 13.21 3.09 11.14
N PRO A 210 13.28 2.76 9.85
CA PRO A 210 12.14 2.87 8.94
C PRO A 210 11.00 1.99 9.41
N GLN A 211 9.79 2.55 9.47
CA GLN A 211 8.58 1.79 9.79
C GLN A 211 8.04 1.15 8.51
N TYR A 212 8.50 -0.05 8.19
CA TYR A 212 7.94 -0.86 7.12
C TYR A 212 7.10 -1.99 7.71
N CYS A 213 6.01 -2.28 7.07
CA CYS A 213 5.21 -3.47 7.28
C CYS A 213 5.27 -4.31 6.02
N TYR A 214 5.79 -5.52 6.13
CA TYR A 214 5.69 -6.51 5.07
C TYR A 214 4.46 -7.39 5.33
N VAL A 215 3.62 -7.54 4.33
CA VAL A 215 2.44 -8.40 4.40
C VAL A 215 2.54 -9.43 3.28
N GLU A 216 2.72 -10.67 3.67
CA GLU A 216 2.81 -11.79 2.74
C GLU A 216 1.42 -12.30 2.36
N ASN A 217 1.28 -12.72 1.11
CA ASN A 217 0.14 -13.48 0.66
C ASN A 217 0.36 -14.95 1.01
N ILE A 218 -0.44 -15.47 1.92
CA ILE A 218 -0.32 -16.84 2.46
C ILE A 218 -1.26 -17.86 1.79
N ASN A 219 -1.91 -17.48 0.68
CA ASN A 219 -2.78 -18.38 -0.09
C ASN A 219 -2.01 -19.25 -1.07
#